data_a7d82ca7d9cf1c3c79790268fd82fc27
#
_entry.id   a7d82ca7d9cf1c3c79790268fd82fc27
#
_cell.length_a   1.000
_cell.length_b   1.000
_cell.length_c   1.000
_cell.angle_alpha   90.00
_cell.angle_beta   90.00
_cell.angle_gamma   90.00
#
_symmetry.space_group_name_H-M   'P 1'
#
loop_
_entity.id
_entity.type
_entity.pdbx_description
1 polymer ?
#
loop_
_entity_poly.entity_id
_entity_poly.type
_entity_poly.pdbx_seq_one_letter_code
_entity_poly.pdbx_strand_id
1 'polypeptide(L)'
;MRYTHVCLESLGYALPEEVVESSEIEQRLAPLYERLRLPAGRLELMTGIQQRRFWPRGTLPSEKSIASAERAISAADFDRAQIGALIHGSVCR
;
A
#
# COMPACT_ATOMS: atom_id res chain seq x y z
N MET A 1 6.10 6.13 -25.16
CA MET A 1 7.46 6.61 -24.90
C MET A 1 8.37 5.38 -24.80
N ARG A 2 9.44 5.29 -25.57
CA ARG A 2 10.40 4.18 -25.52
C ARG A 2 11.73 4.69 -25.01
N TYR A 3 12.29 4.00 -24.02
CA TYR A 3 13.62 4.29 -23.50
C TYR A 3 14.60 3.22 -24.00
N THR A 4 15.78 3.62 -24.40
CA THR A 4 16.83 2.72 -24.93
C THR A 4 17.92 2.41 -23.91
N HIS A 5 18.04 3.25 -22.86
CA HIS A 5 19.11 3.16 -21.87
C HIS A 5 18.59 3.18 -20.42
N VAL A 6 17.29 2.96 -20.23
CA VAL A 6 16.64 2.92 -18.93
C VAL A 6 15.78 1.68 -18.86
N CYS A 7 15.88 0.94 -17.76
CA CYS A 7 15.06 -0.23 -17.50
C CYS A 7 14.57 -0.24 -16.05
N LEU A 8 13.53 -1.02 -15.80
CA LEU A 8 13.06 -1.35 -14.46
C LEU A 8 13.77 -2.65 -14.03
N GLU A 9 14.72 -2.52 -13.09
CA GLU A 9 15.54 -3.65 -12.65
C GLU A 9 14.76 -4.62 -11.76
N SER A 10 14.01 -4.10 -10.80
CA SER A 10 13.29 -4.93 -9.85
C SER A 10 12.13 -4.19 -9.20
N LEU A 11 11.27 -4.95 -8.55
CA LEU A 11 10.19 -4.48 -7.69
C LEU A 11 10.28 -5.16 -6.34
N GLY A 12 9.96 -4.40 -5.30
CA GLY A 12 9.86 -4.93 -3.94
C GLY A 12 8.64 -4.35 -3.23
N TYR A 13 8.02 -5.15 -2.40
CA TYR A 13 6.87 -4.71 -1.62
C TYR A 13 6.87 -5.34 -0.23
N ALA A 14 6.20 -4.68 0.71
CA ALA A 14 5.91 -5.20 2.03
C ALA A 14 4.41 -5.05 2.28
N LEU A 15 3.77 -6.11 2.75
CA LEU A 15 2.35 -6.12 3.07
C LEU A 15 2.14 -6.33 4.57
N PRO A 16 1.15 -5.66 5.17
CA PRO A 16 0.71 -5.94 6.54
C PRO A 16 0.10 -7.34 6.64
N GLU A 17 0.11 -7.90 7.84
CA GLU A 17 -0.50 -9.21 8.10
C GLU A 17 -2.01 -9.11 8.34
N GLU A 18 -2.47 -8.02 8.97
CA GLU A 18 -3.88 -7.82 9.28
C GLU A 18 -4.72 -7.65 8.01
N VAL A 19 -5.62 -8.58 7.78
CA VAL A 19 -6.61 -8.52 6.69
C VAL A 19 -7.89 -7.91 7.22
N VAL A 20 -8.41 -6.90 6.53
CA VAL A 20 -9.65 -6.20 6.89
C VAL A 20 -10.59 -6.24 5.68
N GLU A 21 -11.76 -6.82 5.86
CA GLU A 21 -12.78 -6.88 4.82
C GLU A 21 -13.53 -5.54 4.69
N SER A 22 -14.02 -5.26 3.48
CA SER A 22 -14.84 -4.08 3.23
C SER A 22 -16.11 -4.06 4.08
N SER A 23 -16.72 -5.23 4.31
CA SER A 23 -17.87 -5.40 5.22
C SER A 23 -17.55 -5.01 6.66
N GLU A 24 -16.36 -5.33 7.15
CA GLU A 24 -15.91 -4.94 8.50
C GLU A 24 -15.75 -3.43 8.62
N ILE A 25 -15.23 -2.77 7.58
CA ILE A 25 -15.13 -1.32 7.55
C ILE A 25 -16.53 -0.68 7.58
N GLU A 26 -17.47 -1.21 6.81
CA GLU A 26 -18.85 -0.74 6.83
C GLU A 26 -19.49 -0.88 8.22
N GLN A 27 -19.23 -1.99 8.92
CA GLN A 27 -19.70 -2.17 10.31
C GLN A 27 -19.13 -1.11 11.25
N ARG A 28 -17.84 -0.79 11.12
CA ARG A 28 -17.21 0.30 11.89
C ARG A 28 -17.82 1.68 11.58
N LEU A 29 -18.37 1.84 10.38
CA LEU A 29 -19.03 3.05 9.90
C LEU A 29 -20.58 2.97 10.00
N ALA A 30 -21.13 2.00 10.70
CA ALA A 30 -22.57 1.79 10.79
C ALA A 30 -23.39 3.05 11.12
N PRO A 31 -23.02 3.90 12.11
CA PRO A 31 -23.77 5.14 12.40
C PRO A 31 -23.81 6.11 11.21
N LEU A 32 -22.75 6.15 10.39
CA LEU A 32 -22.69 6.97 9.19
C LEU A 32 -23.60 6.39 8.10
N TYR A 33 -23.55 5.07 7.91
CA TYR A 33 -24.37 4.37 6.91
C TYR A 33 -25.86 4.54 7.21
N GLU A 34 -26.27 4.42 8.46
CA GLU A 34 -27.66 4.67 8.91
C GLU A 34 -28.08 6.11 8.63
N ARG A 35 -27.27 7.09 9.04
CA ARG A 35 -27.57 8.51 8.84
C ARG A 35 -27.71 8.89 7.39
N LEU A 36 -26.88 8.32 6.51
CA LEU A 36 -26.88 8.59 5.08
C LEU A 36 -27.77 7.63 4.28
N ARG A 37 -28.43 6.68 4.96
CA ARG A 37 -29.28 5.65 4.34
C ARG A 37 -28.54 4.86 3.24
N LEU A 38 -27.27 4.51 3.51
CA LEU A 38 -26.46 3.74 2.60
C LEU A 38 -26.71 2.25 2.78
N PRO A 39 -26.89 1.47 1.70
CA PRO A 39 -27.03 0.02 1.79
C PRO A 39 -25.71 -0.65 2.13
N ALA A 40 -25.77 -1.79 2.81
CA ALA A 40 -24.62 -2.67 3.03
C ALA A 40 -24.04 -3.17 1.69
N GLY A 41 -22.72 -3.41 1.66
CA GLY A 41 -22.02 -3.85 0.45
C GLY A 41 -21.63 -2.72 -0.51
N ARG A 42 -22.00 -1.47 -0.19
CA ARG A 42 -21.72 -0.33 -1.05
C ARG A 42 -20.24 -0.05 -1.24
N LEU A 43 -19.43 -0.24 -0.20
CA LEU A 43 -17.98 0.00 -0.28
C LEU A 43 -17.31 -0.94 -1.27
N GLU A 44 -17.62 -2.22 -1.21
CA GLU A 44 -17.12 -3.22 -2.16
C GLU A 44 -17.65 -2.96 -3.57
N LEU A 45 -18.95 -2.67 -3.69
CA LEU A 45 -19.57 -2.38 -4.98
C LEU A 45 -18.91 -1.20 -5.70
N MET A 46 -18.58 -0.13 -4.97
CA MET A 46 -18.00 1.08 -5.57
C MET A 46 -16.50 0.95 -5.84
N THR A 47 -15.79 0.22 -5.03
CA THR A 47 -14.32 0.14 -5.11
C THR A 47 -13.83 -1.10 -5.83
N GLY A 48 -14.64 -2.16 -5.90
CA GLY A 48 -14.23 -3.49 -6.36
C GLY A 48 -13.25 -4.18 -5.39
N ILE A 49 -13.07 -3.62 -4.18
CA ILE A 49 -12.11 -4.12 -3.19
C ILE A 49 -12.87 -4.90 -2.12
N GLN A 50 -12.66 -6.22 -2.09
CA GLN A 50 -13.26 -7.09 -1.10
C GLN A 50 -12.53 -7.01 0.23
N GLN A 51 -11.19 -6.98 0.21
CA GLN A 51 -10.36 -6.94 1.41
C GLN A 51 -9.12 -6.06 1.19
N ARG A 52 -8.59 -5.54 2.27
CA ARG A 52 -7.33 -4.79 2.30
C ARG A 52 -6.51 -5.17 3.52
N ARG A 53 -5.28 -4.68 3.58
CA ARG A 53 -4.40 -4.97 4.70
C ARG A 53 -4.03 -3.69 5.43
N PHE A 54 -4.02 -3.76 6.75
CA PHE A 54 -3.69 -2.63 7.62
C PHE A 54 -2.40 -2.90 8.38
N TRP A 55 -1.59 -1.87 8.49
CA TRP A 55 -0.47 -1.85 9.41
C TRP A 55 -0.95 -1.58 10.84
N PRO A 56 -0.25 -2.11 11.86
CA PRO A 56 -0.53 -1.75 13.25
C PRO A 56 -0.47 -0.23 13.44
N ARG A 57 -1.28 0.26 14.39
CA ARG A 57 -1.24 1.68 14.74
C ARG A 57 0.15 2.10 15.19
N GLY A 58 0.59 3.28 14.76
CA GLY A 58 1.92 3.82 15.08
C GLY A 58 3.02 3.36 14.12
N THR A 59 2.71 2.49 13.15
CA THR A 59 3.67 2.15 12.09
C THR A 59 3.99 3.37 11.24
N LEU A 60 5.27 3.68 11.10
CA LEU A 60 5.70 4.78 10.25
C LEU A 60 5.74 4.34 8.77
N PRO A 61 5.19 5.15 7.85
CA PRO A 61 5.26 4.85 6.41
C PRO A 61 6.69 4.68 5.91
N SER A 62 7.64 5.45 6.44
CA SER A 62 9.06 5.36 6.08
C SER A 62 9.67 3.99 6.39
N GLU A 63 9.33 3.38 7.53
CA GLU A 63 9.82 2.02 7.87
C GLU A 63 9.39 0.98 6.83
N LYS A 64 8.16 1.10 6.33
CA LYS A 64 7.62 0.16 5.35
C LYS A 64 8.13 0.44 3.94
N SER A 65 8.39 1.69 3.62
CA SER A 65 9.11 2.06 2.40
C SER A 65 10.54 1.53 2.39
N ILE A 66 11.24 1.61 3.51
CA ILE A 66 12.58 1.02 3.67
C ILE A 66 12.51 -0.49 3.45
N ALA A 67 11.60 -1.20 4.11
CA ALA A 67 11.45 -2.64 3.94
C ALA A 67 11.16 -3.05 2.49
N SER A 68 10.35 -2.28 1.77
CA SER A 68 10.06 -2.52 0.36
C SER A 68 11.29 -2.25 -0.53
N ALA A 69 12.01 -1.17 -0.27
CA ALA A 69 13.23 -0.82 -0.99
C ALA A 69 14.33 -1.87 -0.79
N GLU A 70 14.52 -2.36 0.43
CA GLU A 70 15.46 -3.43 0.74
C GLU A 70 15.18 -4.70 -0.08
N ARG A 71 13.92 -5.08 -0.20
CA ARG A 71 13.52 -6.24 -1.00
C ARG A 71 13.79 -6.02 -2.49
N ALA A 72 13.52 -4.82 -3.00
CA ALA A 72 13.81 -4.49 -4.40
C ALA A 72 15.31 -4.54 -4.69
N ILE A 73 16.15 -3.95 -3.83
CA ILE A 73 17.60 -3.95 -3.96
C ILE A 73 18.16 -5.38 -3.92
N SER A 74 17.69 -6.19 -2.97
CA SER A 74 18.10 -7.60 -2.86
C SER A 74 17.69 -8.43 -4.08
N ALA A 75 16.49 -8.18 -4.62
CA ALA A 75 16.01 -8.90 -5.80
C ALA A 75 16.79 -8.55 -7.08
N ALA A 76 17.32 -7.33 -7.17
CA ALA A 76 18.15 -6.89 -8.28
C ALA A 76 19.64 -7.27 -8.14
N ASP A 77 20.04 -7.74 -6.96
CA ASP A 77 21.46 -7.94 -6.62
C ASP A 77 22.30 -6.68 -6.91
N PHE A 78 21.76 -5.52 -6.51
CA PHE A 78 22.30 -4.22 -6.88
C PHE A 78 23.14 -3.63 -5.74
N ASP A 79 24.30 -3.08 -6.05
CA ASP A 79 25.14 -2.38 -5.09
C ASP A 79 24.50 -1.03 -4.70
N ARG A 80 24.18 -0.87 -3.41
CA ARG A 80 23.61 0.37 -2.87
C ARG A 80 24.48 1.60 -3.12
N ALA A 81 25.80 1.45 -3.20
CA ALA A 81 26.71 2.55 -3.45
C ALA A 81 26.51 3.18 -4.84
N GLN A 82 25.86 2.45 -5.75
CA GLN A 82 25.54 2.92 -7.11
C GLN A 82 24.18 3.64 -7.21
N ILE A 83 23.41 3.72 -6.11
CA ILE A 83 22.14 4.44 -6.11
C ILE A 83 22.42 5.95 -6.10
N GLY A 84 22.07 6.62 -7.19
CA GLY A 84 22.27 8.07 -7.32
C GLY A 84 21.12 8.90 -6.77
N ALA A 85 19.93 8.36 -6.67
CA ALA A 85 18.76 9.07 -6.16
C ALA A 85 17.74 8.11 -5.52
N LEU A 86 17.05 8.61 -4.51
CA LEU A 86 15.93 7.93 -3.87
C LEU A 86 14.73 8.88 -3.83
N ILE A 87 13.59 8.41 -4.32
CA ILE A 87 12.34 9.19 -4.30
C ILE A 87 11.33 8.46 -3.42
N HIS A 88 10.88 9.13 -2.36
CA HIS A 88 9.85 8.62 -1.46
C HIS A 88 8.55 9.40 -1.66
N GLY A 89 7.55 8.75 -2.25
CA GLY A 89 6.20 9.28 -2.38
C GLY A 89 5.33 8.80 -1.22
N SER A 90 4.87 9.72 -0.39
CA SER A 90 3.98 9.41 0.74
C SER A 90 3.03 10.56 1.01
N VAL A 91 1.80 10.22 1.42
CA VAL A 91 0.80 11.20 1.88
C VAL A 91 1.04 11.56 3.36
N CYS A 92 1.51 10.59 4.15
CA CYS A 92 1.83 10.74 5.57
C CYS A 92 3.34 10.58 5.78
N ARG A 93 3.90 11.43 6.63
CA ARG A 93 5.31 11.36 7.02
C ARG A 93 5.47 10.64 8.34
#